data_1addf9a5b297ad086716df347b1db200
#
_entry.id   1addf9a5b297ad086716df347b1db200
#
_cell.length_a   1.000
_cell.length_b   1.000
_cell.length_c   1.000
_cell.angle_alpha   90.00
_cell.angle_beta   90.00
_cell.angle_gamma   90.00
#
_symmetry.space_group_name_H-M   'P 1'
#
loop_
_entity.id
_entity.type
_entity.pdbx_description
1 polymer ?
#
loop_
_entity_poly.entity_id
_entity_poly.type
_entity_poly.pdbx_seq_one_letter_code
_entity_poly.pdbx_strand_id
1 'polypeptide(L)'
;MIKLPSPADSYSGPPCILEHDLNKHFPELLKFESTAEMAASELYKQIEPDVERIMNAVVVEHLAGEVDESKLTAPIRALAWNIERGIRFDGIVEALKNHDGLKDKDLLLLTELDYGMARSGNRFVAQEIARELGLNYAFAPVDIPLQKGSGVESDMAGENTTSIHGLAMLSRFPMKNVHAIPLPNGKDKMWGKEKRIGYLRALVADIEHPAGYFRAVTVHLDAHCSRAHRRMQIKLILDHLDTLSPLPTIIGGDWNTTTFNSQSSTRAILGYGRRVCMGPRNVATNHLPNPERYFERNLFNDLERRGYDFRSLNEVGVGTLHYHVGSIEKNTNLRDWVPEWCFPFIFWAAGRVGGVVHGRLDWFTGKGMGLAPGTKPQTIGDLIDAEDRPLSDHDAIYVDLVRSTDT
;
A
#
# COMPACT_ATOMS: atom_id res chain seq x y z
N MET A 1 5.79 5.93 -23.11
CA MET A 1 6.04 5.29 -21.80
C MET A 1 6.88 6.29 -21.01
N ILE A 2 6.39 6.80 -19.89
CA ILE A 2 7.21 7.63 -18.99
C ILE A 2 8.38 6.76 -18.55
N LYS A 3 9.62 7.26 -18.72
CA LYS A 3 10.82 6.56 -18.29
C LYS A 3 10.83 6.56 -16.76
N LEU A 4 10.86 5.39 -16.13
CA LEU A 4 11.02 5.33 -14.69
C LEU A 4 12.40 5.86 -14.30
N PRO A 5 12.51 6.75 -13.30
CA PRO A 5 13.79 7.22 -12.78
C PRO A 5 14.57 6.07 -12.12
N SER A 6 15.83 6.33 -11.81
CA SER A 6 16.61 5.46 -10.93
C SER A 6 16.21 5.69 -9.47
N PRO A 7 16.32 4.69 -8.58
CA PRO A 7 16.19 4.91 -7.14
C PRO A 7 17.12 6.01 -6.58
N ALA A 8 18.28 6.20 -7.21
CA ALA A 8 19.22 7.28 -6.88
C ALA A 8 18.69 8.68 -7.21
N ASP A 9 17.65 8.79 -8.03
CA ASP A 9 17.03 10.09 -8.38
C ASP A 9 16.00 10.55 -7.33
N SER A 10 15.80 9.80 -6.23
CA SER A 10 14.92 10.22 -5.13
C SER A 10 15.52 11.40 -4.37
N TYR A 11 14.73 12.47 -4.22
CA TYR A 11 15.11 13.67 -3.49
C TYR A 11 14.52 13.61 -2.07
N SER A 12 15.37 13.57 -1.04
CA SER A 12 14.93 13.72 0.34
C SER A 12 14.83 15.19 0.72
N GLY A 13 13.70 15.59 1.30
CA GLY A 13 13.48 16.98 1.68
C GLY A 13 12.30 17.17 2.64
N PRO A 14 12.10 18.41 3.11
CA PRO A 14 10.94 18.76 3.95
C PRO A 14 9.64 18.70 3.12
N PRO A 15 8.46 18.77 3.78
CA PRO A 15 7.16 18.72 3.10
C PRO A 15 6.96 19.74 1.97
N CYS A 16 7.62 20.90 2.05
CA CYS A 16 7.53 21.94 1.01
C CYS A 16 8.03 21.49 -0.36
N ILE A 17 8.81 20.42 -0.47
CA ILE A 17 9.21 19.85 -1.76
C ILE A 17 8.01 19.35 -2.58
N LEU A 18 6.89 19.08 -1.93
CA LEU A 18 5.64 18.63 -2.55
C LEU A 18 4.70 19.77 -2.94
N GLU A 19 5.01 21.02 -2.55
CA GLU A 19 4.17 22.17 -2.89
C GLU A 19 4.20 22.44 -4.39
N HIS A 20 3.02 22.66 -4.98
CA HIS A 20 2.85 22.91 -6.40
C HIS A 20 1.51 23.61 -6.69
N ASP A 21 1.36 24.07 -7.93
CA ASP A 21 0.13 24.67 -8.46
C ASP A 21 -0.42 23.93 -9.71
N LEU A 22 -0.09 22.65 -9.83
CA LEU A 22 -0.50 21.80 -10.97
C LEU A 22 -2.02 21.68 -11.13
N ASN A 23 -2.78 21.87 -10.05
CA ASN A 23 -4.24 21.76 -10.04
C ASN A 23 -4.91 22.67 -11.08
N LYS A 24 -4.32 23.82 -11.40
CA LYS A 24 -4.82 24.73 -12.45
C LYS A 24 -4.84 24.09 -13.85
N HIS A 25 -4.04 23.04 -14.06
CA HIS A 25 -3.92 22.33 -15.33
C HIS A 25 -4.76 21.06 -15.39
N PHE A 26 -5.32 20.59 -14.28
CA PHE A 26 -6.10 19.34 -14.22
C PHE A 26 -7.24 19.29 -15.23
N PRO A 27 -8.07 20.36 -15.45
CA PRO A 27 -9.14 20.31 -16.43
C PRO A 27 -8.66 20.01 -17.87
N GLU A 28 -7.46 20.49 -18.23
CA GLU A 28 -6.87 20.21 -19.54
C GLU A 28 -6.25 18.79 -19.58
N LEU A 29 -5.57 18.39 -18.51
CA LEU A 29 -4.95 17.07 -18.41
C LEU A 29 -5.98 15.94 -18.45
N LEU A 30 -7.17 16.16 -17.91
CA LEU A 30 -8.30 15.21 -17.95
C LEU A 30 -8.81 14.90 -19.36
N LYS A 31 -8.52 15.74 -20.35
CA LYS A 31 -8.92 15.53 -21.76
C LYS A 31 -8.12 14.45 -22.47
N PHE A 32 -6.91 14.12 -21.97
CA PHE A 32 -6.09 13.08 -22.55
C PHE A 32 -6.60 11.68 -22.22
N GLU A 33 -6.54 10.77 -23.17
CA GLU A 33 -7.04 9.40 -23.04
C GLU A 33 -5.94 8.40 -22.63
N SER A 34 -4.66 8.82 -22.70
CA SER A 34 -3.53 7.97 -22.29
C SER A 34 -2.37 8.79 -21.75
N THR A 35 -1.52 8.14 -20.92
CA THR A 35 -0.26 8.73 -20.46
C THR A 35 0.66 9.10 -21.63
N ALA A 36 0.67 8.32 -22.72
CA ALA A 36 1.50 8.59 -23.88
C ALA A 36 1.04 9.85 -24.63
N GLU A 37 -0.27 10.03 -24.80
CA GLU A 37 -0.86 11.22 -25.41
C GLU A 37 -0.57 12.46 -24.57
N MET A 38 -0.82 12.37 -23.26
CA MET A 38 -0.53 13.43 -22.31
C MET A 38 0.95 13.85 -22.36
N ALA A 39 1.87 12.90 -22.28
CA ALA A 39 3.30 13.15 -22.28
C ALA A 39 3.83 13.78 -23.59
N ALA A 40 3.12 13.57 -24.70
CA ALA A 40 3.47 14.20 -25.99
C ALA A 40 2.98 15.64 -26.12
N SER A 41 2.09 16.11 -25.21
CA SER A 41 1.48 17.44 -25.27
C SER A 41 2.46 18.54 -24.84
N GLU A 42 2.27 19.75 -25.39
CA GLU A 42 3.04 20.92 -24.97
C GLU A 42 2.73 21.31 -23.51
N LEU A 43 1.50 21.09 -23.05
CA LEU A 43 1.13 21.33 -21.65
C LEU A 43 1.97 20.47 -20.71
N TYR A 44 2.05 19.14 -20.97
CA TYR A 44 2.81 18.26 -20.11
C TYR A 44 4.30 18.60 -20.09
N LYS A 45 4.89 18.93 -21.22
CA LYS A 45 6.31 19.37 -21.30
C LYS A 45 6.59 20.61 -20.44
N GLN A 46 5.62 21.50 -20.28
CA GLN A 46 5.76 22.68 -19.41
C GLN A 46 5.75 22.33 -17.93
N ILE A 47 4.93 21.33 -17.53
CA ILE A 47 4.76 20.94 -16.13
C ILE A 47 5.60 19.73 -15.72
N GLU A 48 6.24 19.06 -16.66
CA GLU A 48 7.07 17.86 -16.44
C GLU A 48 8.11 18.04 -15.33
N PRO A 49 8.84 19.19 -15.24
CA PRO A 49 9.80 19.39 -14.14
C PRO A 49 9.18 19.38 -12.76
N ASP A 50 7.95 19.91 -12.59
CA ASP A 50 7.23 19.86 -11.32
C ASP A 50 6.69 18.47 -11.03
N VAL A 51 6.16 17.78 -12.03
CA VAL A 51 5.72 16.39 -11.91
C VAL A 51 6.89 15.50 -11.51
N GLU A 52 8.05 15.62 -12.18
CA GLU A 52 9.25 14.83 -11.84
C GLU A 52 9.75 15.15 -10.42
N ARG A 53 9.80 16.43 -10.04
CA ARG A 53 10.18 16.83 -8.69
C ARG A 53 9.29 16.17 -7.64
N ILE A 54 7.97 16.21 -7.81
CA ILE A 54 7.01 15.61 -6.88
C ILE A 54 7.14 14.09 -6.89
N MET A 55 7.16 13.47 -8.07
CA MET A 55 7.20 12.02 -8.20
C MET A 55 8.53 11.39 -7.75
N ASN A 56 9.61 12.15 -7.73
CA ASN A 56 10.91 11.71 -7.21
C ASN A 56 11.12 12.10 -5.74
N ALA A 57 10.25 12.93 -5.17
CA ALA A 57 10.39 13.37 -3.78
C ALA A 57 10.24 12.21 -2.78
N VAL A 58 10.98 12.33 -1.69
CA VAL A 58 10.78 11.60 -0.45
C VAL A 58 10.83 12.62 0.68
N VAL A 59 9.72 12.78 1.40
CA VAL A 59 9.66 13.66 2.57
C VAL A 59 10.10 12.87 3.79
N VAL A 60 10.98 13.45 4.60
CA VAL A 60 11.45 12.85 5.85
C VAL A 60 11.40 13.91 6.95
N GLU A 61 10.72 13.63 8.05
CA GLU A 61 10.76 14.47 9.25
C GLU A 61 11.03 13.63 10.50
N HIS A 62 11.84 14.17 11.37
CA HIS A 62 12.19 13.57 12.65
C HIS A 62 11.37 14.26 13.75
N LEU A 63 10.28 13.62 14.18
CA LEU A 63 9.32 14.14 15.15
C LEU A 63 9.35 13.34 16.48
N ALA A 64 9.97 12.16 16.49
CA ALA A 64 10.11 11.35 17.69
C ALA A 64 11.01 12.03 18.71
N GLY A 65 10.61 11.99 19.97
CA GLY A 65 11.44 12.39 21.10
C GLY A 65 12.60 11.43 21.38
N GLU A 66 13.34 11.66 22.45
CA GLU A 66 14.38 10.74 22.89
C GLU A 66 13.78 9.36 23.21
N VAL A 67 14.45 8.34 22.75
CA VAL A 67 14.03 6.96 22.97
C VAL A 67 14.48 6.50 24.35
N ASP A 68 13.53 6.00 25.16
CA ASP A 68 13.85 5.39 26.46
C ASP A 68 14.67 4.10 26.23
N GLU A 69 15.98 4.18 26.49
CA GLU A 69 16.92 3.08 26.29
C GLU A 69 16.57 1.83 27.13
N SER A 70 15.84 1.96 28.24
CA SER A 70 15.42 0.80 29.04
C SER A 70 14.44 -0.13 28.31
N LYS A 71 13.79 0.34 27.24
CA LYS A 71 12.86 -0.44 26.39
C LYS A 71 13.53 -1.12 25.21
N LEU A 72 14.82 -0.96 25.00
CA LEU A 72 15.54 -1.29 23.78
C LEU A 72 15.93 -2.77 23.61
N THR A 73 15.71 -3.62 24.62
CA THR A 73 15.87 -5.07 24.53
C THR A 73 14.58 -5.79 24.10
N ALA A 74 13.50 -5.04 23.94
CA ALA A 74 12.22 -5.57 23.51
C ALA A 74 12.20 -5.92 21.99
N PRO A 75 11.35 -6.82 21.55
CA PRO A 75 11.12 -7.05 20.12
C PRO A 75 10.68 -5.77 19.41
N ILE A 76 11.06 -5.63 18.13
CA ILE A 76 10.59 -4.56 17.24
C ILE A 76 9.14 -4.85 16.86
N ARG A 77 8.22 -4.01 17.27
CA ARG A 77 6.79 -4.17 17.02
C ARG A 77 6.44 -3.49 15.69
N ALA A 78 6.27 -4.31 14.64
CA ALA A 78 5.98 -3.84 13.30
C ALA A 78 4.49 -4.01 12.94
N LEU A 79 3.90 -2.97 12.37
CA LEU A 79 2.55 -2.93 11.83
C LEU A 79 2.61 -2.64 10.33
N ALA A 80 1.81 -3.32 9.51
CA ALA A 80 1.52 -2.90 8.15
C ALA A 80 0.01 -2.77 7.97
N TRP A 81 -0.42 -1.68 7.31
CA TRP A 81 -1.84 -1.40 7.12
C TRP A 81 -2.07 -0.51 5.90
N ASN A 82 -2.96 -0.94 5.02
CA ASN A 82 -3.59 -0.07 4.02
C ASN A 82 -4.71 0.68 4.73
N ILE A 83 -4.60 2.01 4.82
CA ILE A 83 -5.51 2.85 5.61
C ILE A 83 -6.57 3.54 4.76
N GLU A 84 -6.84 3.03 3.56
CA GLU A 84 -7.89 3.53 2.67
C GLU A 84 -7.86 5.07 2.56
N ARG A 85 -6.69 5.60 2.11
CA ARG A 85 -6.43 7.05 1.87
C ARG A 85 -6.44 7.93 3.13
N GLY A 86 -6.68 7.36 4.31
CA GLY A 86 -6.88 8.10 5.54
C GLY A 86 -8.24 8.79 5.61
N ILE A 87 -9.25 8.30 4.89
CA ILE A 87 -10.61 8.88 4.89
C ILE A 87 -11.23 8.90 6.29
N ARG A 88 -10.94 7.88 7.09
CA ARG A 88 -11.38 7.76 8.50
C ARG A 88 -10.31 8.22 9.48
N PHE A 89 -9.66 9.34 9.20
CA PHE A 89 -8.45 9.81 9.91
C PHE A 89 -8.57 9.74 11.43
N ASP A 90 -9.62 10.32 12.02
CA ASP A 90 -9.76 10.42 13.47
C ASP A 90 -9.91 9.03 14.12
N GLY A 91 -10.68 8.13 13.50
CA GLY A 91 -10.82 6.75 13.96
C GLY A 91 -9.52 5.94 13.81
N ILE A 92 -8.76 6.15 12.72
CA ILE A 92 -7.46 5.52 12.51
C ILE A 92 -6.48 5.95 13.60
N VAL A 93 -6.38 7.25 13.88
CA VAL A 93 -5.51 7.78 14.94
C VAL A 93 -5.92 7.24 16.31
N GLU A 94 -7.21 7.23 16.61
CA GLU A 94 -7.75 6.68 17.86
C GLU A 94 -7.38 5.20 18.03
N ALA A 95 -7.54 4.40 16.96
CA ALA A 95 -7.18 2.99 16.98
C ALA A 95 -5.66 2.80 17.17
N LEU A 96 -4.82 3.56 16.47
CA LEU A 96 -3.37 3.49 16.59
C LEU A 96 -2.86 3.91 17.98
N LYS A 97 -3.59 4.76 18.71
CA LYS A 97 -3.25 5.20 20.07
C LYS A 97 -3.73 4.23 21.14
N ASN A 98 -4.92 3.65 20.98
CA ASN A 98 -5.64 3.05 22.10
C ASN A 98 -5.98 1.57 21.93
N HIS A 99 -6.08 1.08 20.69
CA HIS A 99 -6.39 -0.32 20.45
C HIS A 99 -5.22 -1.23 20.84
N ASP A 100 -5.44 -2.25 21.67
CA ASP A 100 -4.38 -3.11 22.23
C ASP A 100 -3.50 -3.78 21.17
N GLY A 101 -4.05 -4.15 20.03
CA GLY A 101 -3.31 -4.73 18.92
C GLY A 101 -2.54 -3.72 18.07
N LEU A 102 -2.87 -2.42 18.12
CA LEU A 102 -2.29 -1.38 17.25
C LEU A 102 -1.40 -0.37 17.97
N LYS A 103 -1.65 -0.12 19.25
CA LYS A 103 -0.89 0.85 20.04
C LYS A 103 0.58 0.47 20.22
N ASP A 104 1.41 1.46 20.52
CA ASP A 104 2.82 1.28 20.88
C ASP A 104 3.69 0.57 19.83
N LYS A 105 3.42 0.71 18.55
CA LYS A 105 4.27 0.16 17.50
C LYS A 105 5.55 0.96 17.32
N ASP A 106 6.61 0.27 16.96
CA ASP A 106 7.93 0.86 16.74
C ASP A 106 8.16 1.18 15.26
N LEU A 107 7.48 0.43 14.37
CA LEU A 107 7.53 0.58 12.91
C LEU A 107 6.13 0.41 12.33
N LEU A 108 5.66 1.39 11.57
CA LEU A 108 4.42 1.32 10.81
C LEU A 108 4.73 1.45 9.31
N LEU A 109 4.28 0.48 8.52
CA LEU A 109 4.40 0.44 7.06
C LEU A 109 2.99 0.67 6.49
N LEU A 110 2.69 1.94 6.18
CA LEU A 110 1.35 2.37 5.78
C LEU A 110 1.25 2.56 4.27
N THR A 111 0.15 2.12 3.70
CA THR A 111 -0.16 2.30 2.28
C THR A 111 -1.48 3.03 2.10
N GLU A 112 -1.66 3.65 0.95
CA GLU A 112 -2.78 4.53 0.63
C GLU A 112 -2.92 5.71 1.61
N LEU A 113 -2.05 6.69 1.50
CA LEU A 113 -2.12 7.94 2.26
C LEU A 113 -2.23 9.13 1.33
N ASP A 114 -3.23 9.96 1.59
CA ASP A 114 -3.45 11.19 0.83
C ASP A 114 -2.69 12.39 1.42
N TYR A 115 -2.35 13.32 0.54
CA TYR A 115 -1.95 14.67 0.91
C TYR A 115 -2.72 15.69 0.06
N GLY A 116 -3.55 16.51 0.73
CA GLY A 116 -4.32 17.56 0.09
C GLY A 116 -5.42 17.02 -0.85
N MET A 117 -6.05 15.90 -0.50
CA MET A 117 -7.22 15.35 -1.19
C MET A 117 -8.49 15.68 -0.40
N ALA A 118 -9.53 16.18 -1.08
CA ALA A 118 -10.81 16.52 -0.45
C ALA A 118 -11.44 15.35 0.30
N ARG A 119 -11.32 14.12 -0.25
CA ARG A 119 -11.86 12.88 0.36
C ARG A 119 -11.27 12.56 1.73
N SER A 120 -10.05 13.01 2.02
CA SER A 120 -9.38 12.87 3.32
C SER A 120 -9.26 14.21 4.09
N GLY A 121 -10.14 15.18 3.78
CA GLY A 121 -10.18 16.48 4.45
C GLY A 121 -9.01 17.40 4.13
N ASN A 122 -8.37 17.22 2.99
CA ASN A 122 -7.18 17.96 2.54
C ASN A 122 -6.00 17.87 3.52
N ARG A 123 -5.92 16.81 4.33
CA ARG A 123 -4.84 16.55 5.30
C ARG A 123 -3.55 16.11 4.61
N PHE A 124 -2.42 16.31 5.29
CA PHE A 124 -1.23 15.50 5.05
C PHE A 124 -1.25 14.31 6.00
N VAL A 125 -1.96 13.25 5.60
CA VAL A 125 -2.29 12.11 6.45
C VAL A 125 -1.07 11.50 7.14
N ALA A 126 0.05 11.28 6.39
CA ALA A 126 1.27 10.71 6.94
C ALA A 126 1.89 11.57 8.05
N GLN A 127 2.00 12.89 7.82
CA GLN A 127 2.58 13.82 8.78
C GLN A 127 1.70 13.94 10.03
N GLU A 128 0.38 14.05 9.84
CA GLU A 128 -0.54 14.22 10.96
C GLU A 128 -0.58 12.98 11.84
N ILE A 129 -0.62 11.76 11.27
CA ILE A 129 -0.51 10.51 12.04
C ILE A 129 0.84 10.48 12.81
N ALA A 130 1.94 10.84 12.15
CA ALA A 130 3.25 10.84 12.78
C ALA A 130 3.33 11.80 13.97
N ARG A 131 2.74 13.00 13.86
CA ARG A 131 2.64 13.98 14.95
C ARG A 131 1.79 13.46 16.11
N GLU A 132 0.64 12.88 15.80
CA GLU A 132 -0.28 12.32 16.79
C GLU A 132 0.33 11.16 17.59
N LEU A 133 1.23 10.38 16.97
CA LEU A 133 1.91 9.24 17.59
C LEU A 133 3.30 9.58 18.13
N GLY A 134 3.84 10.77 17.86
CA GLY A 134 5.20 11.15 18.22
C GLY A 134 6.27 10.29 17.55
N LEU A 135 6.09 9.98 16.24
CA LEU A 135 6.98 9.14 15.46
C LEU A 135 7.67 9.94 14.34
N ASN A 136 8.87 9.54 13.96
CA ASN A 136 9.49 9.98 12.73
C ASN A 136 8.69 9.43 11.54
N TYR A 137 8.67 10.12 10.40
CA TYR A 137 8.05 9.56 9.20
C TYR A 137 8.86 9.82 7.94
N ALA A 138 8.68 8.93 6.98
CA ALA A 138 9.04 9.12 5.60
C ALA A 138 7.78 8.93 4.73
N PHE A 139 7.60 9.78 3.70
CA PHE A 139 6.48 9.70 2.76
C PHE A 139 7.00 9.76 1.33
N ALA A 140 6.49 8.88 0.47
CA ALA A 140 6.81 8.86 -0.96
C ALA A 140 5.52 8.97 -1.78
N PRO A 141 5.35 10.01 -2.62
CA PRO A 141 4.29 10.09 -3.61
C PRO A 141 4.30 8.90 -4.56
N VAL A 142 3.15 8.41 -4.95
CA VAL A 142 2.98 7.37 -5.98
C VAL A 142 2.13 7.84 -7.15
N ASP A 143 1.24 8.79 -6.92
CA ASP A 143 0.56 9.48 -8.01
C ASP A 143 0.00 10.84 -7.58
N ILE A 144 -0.34 11.64 -8.61
CA ILE A 144 -1.04 12.92 -8.54
C ILE A 144 -2.42 12.67 -9.14
N PRO A 145 -3.48 12.45 -8.33
CA PRO A 145 -4.85 12.31 -8.81
C PRO A 145 -5.33 13.60 -9.46
N LEU A 146 -5.90 13.50 -10.66
CA LEU A 146 -6.45 14.67 -11.38
C LEU A 146 -7.89 14.98 -10.98
N GLN A 147 -8.50 14.17 -10.12
CA GLN A 147 -9.90 14.23 -9.68
C GLN A 147 -9.97 13.98 -8.17
N LYS A 148 -11.14 14.22 -7.57
CA LYS A 148 -11.36 14.00 -6.13
C LYS A 148 -11.43 12.53 -5.72
N GLY A 149 -11.52 11.65 -6.67
CA GLY A 149 -11.71 10.20 -6.49
C GLY A 149 -12.67 9.62 -7.53
N SER A 150 -13.14 8.40 -7.31
CA SER A 150 -14.16 7.76 -8.10
C SER A 150 -15.37 7.35 -7.24
N GLY A 151 -16.54 7.17 -7.87
CA GLY A 151 -17.75 6.78 -7.15
C GLY A 151 -18.17 7.82 -6.11
N VAL A 152 -18.40 7.39 -4.87
CA VAL A 152 -18.84 8.28 -3.77
C VAL A 152 -17.78 9.33 -3.38
N GLU A 153 -16.52 9.07 -3.66
CA GLU A 153 -15.44 10.03 -3.37
C GLU A 153 -15.52 11.27 -4.26
N SER A 154 -16.01 11.13 -5.51
CA SER A 154 -16.18 12.24 -6.44
C SER A 154 -17.19 13.27 -5.95
N ASP A 155 -18.12 12.85 -5.09
CA ASP A 155 -19.19 13.68 -4.55
C ASP A 155 -18.83 14.37 -3.22
N MET A 156 -17.62 14.11 -2.70
CA MET A 156 -17.14 14.75 -1.48
C MET A 156 -17.05 16.27 -1.63
N ALA A 157 -17.42 16.98 -0.56
CA ALA A 157 -17.40 18.43 -0.52
C ALA A 157 -15.97 18.99 -0.58
N GLY A 158 -15.80 20.17 -1.18
CA GLY A 158 -14.51 20.83 -1.34
C GLY A 158 -13.76 20.39 -2.59
N GLU A 159 -12.59 20.99 -2.80
CA GLU A 159 -11.66 20.69 -3.89
C GLU A 159 -10.33 20.21 -3.32
N ASN A 160 -9.58 19.44 -4.10
CA ASN A 160 -8.24 19.04 -3.73
C ASN A 160 -7.30 20.25 -3.66
N THR A 161 -6.48 20.31 -2.62
CA THR A 161 -5.47 21.38 -2.47
C THR A 161 -4.13 20.99 -3.10
N THR A 162 -3.52 19.91 -2.64
CA THR A 162 -2.22 19.42 -3.17
C THR A 162 -2.41 18.23 -4.11
N SER A 163 -3.42 17.39 -3.90
CA SER A 163 -3.76 16.26 -4.76
C SER A 163 -2.61 15.28 -4.97
N ILE A 164 -2.08 14.74 -3.89
CA ILE A 164 -1.03 13.70 -3.91
C ILE A 164 -1.54 12.48 -3.15
N HIS A 165 -1.21 11.31 -3.68
CA HIS A 165 -1.44 10.01 -3.06
C HIS A 165 -0.11 9.26 -2.93
N GLY A 166 0.11 8.56 -1.80
CA GLY A 166 1.40 7.96 -1.55
C GLY A 166 1.38 6.82 -0.52
N LEU A 167 2.57 6.47 -0.09
CA LEU A 167 2.81 5.50 0.97
C LEU A 167 3.80 6.07 2.00
N ALA A 168 3.72 5.58 3.23
CA ALA A 168 4.53 6.09 4.32
C ALA A 168 5.16 4.98 5.16
N MET A 169 6.26 5.33 5.80
CA MET A 169 6.90 4.58 6.87
C MET A 169 6.99 5.48 8.08
N LEU A 170 6.48 5.03 9.23
CA LEU A 170 6.65 5.74 10.49
C LEU A 170 7.53 4.90 11.40
N SER A 171 8.43 5.55 12.16
CA SER A 171 9.38 4.85 13.03
C SER A 171 9.61 5.61 14.32
N ARG A 172 9.66 4.87 15.42
CA ARG A 172 10.13 5.38 16.72
C ARG A 172 11.61 5.76 16.65
N PHE A 173 12.38 5.10 15.79
CA PHE A 173 13.82 5.28 15.67
C PHE A 173 14.18 6.15 14.46
N PRO A 174 15.36 6.79 14.46
CA PRO A 174 15.81 7.55 13.31
C PRO A 174 15.89 6.70 12.03
N MET A 175 15.59 7.32 10.91
CA MET A 175 15.68 6.73 9.58
C MET A 175 16.86 7.32 8.81
N LYS A 176 17.64 6.46 8.16
CA LYS A 176 18.78 6.82 7.31
C LYS A 176 18.61 6.21 5.91
N ASN A 177 19.36 6.73 4.96
CA ASN A 177 19.37 6.22 3.59
C ASN A 177 17.97 6.07 2.98
N VAL A 178 17.07 6.99 3.33
CA VAL A 178 15.67 6.95 2.91
C VAL A 178 15.59 7.26 1.41
N HIS A 179 15.01 6.35 0.66
CA HIS A 179 14.78 6.50 -0.78
C HIS A 179 13.60 5.67 -1.25
N ALA A 180 13.16 5.88 -2.49
CA ALA A 180 12.08 5.09 -3.05
C ALA A 180 12.50 4.41 -4.36
N ILE A 181 12.05 3.16 -4.52
CA ILE A 181 12.28 2.34 -5.71
C ILE A 181 11.08 2.52 -6.64
N PRO A 182 11.24 3.08 -7.86
CA PRO A 182 10.15 3.20 -8.81
C PRO A 182 9.75 1.83 -9.37
N LEU A 183 8.44 1.60 -9.45
CA LEU A 183 7.86 0.35 -9.92
C LEU A 183 6.97 0.64 -11.14
N PRO A 184 7.06 -0.16 -12.21
CA PRO A 184 6.23 0.04 -13.38
C PRO A 184 4.75 -0.22 -13.09
N ASN A 185 3.87 0.56 -13.70
CA ASN A 185 2.42 0.35 -13.66
C ASN A 185 2.04 -0.81 -14.58
N GLY A 186 1.09 -1.62 -14.16
CA GLY A 186 0.53 -2.71 -14.98
C GLY A 186 -0.55 -2.23 -15.95
N LYS A 187 -1.14 -1.05 -15.69
CA LYS A 187 -2.15 -0.39 -16.52
C LYS A 187 -1.82 1.09 -16.62
N ASP A 188 -2.18 1.71 -17.73
CA ASP A 188 -2.06 3.15 -17.88
C ASP A 188 -2.96 3.87 -16.86
N LYS A 189 -2.39 4.76 -16.07
CA LYS A 189 -3.09 5.50 -15.02
C LYS A 189 -4.16 6.45 -15.57
N MET A 190 -4.03 6.89 -16.83
CA MET A 190 -5.03 7.71 -17.52
C MET A 190 -6.27 6.92 -18.00
N TRP A 191 -6.23 5.58 -17.95
CA TRP A 191 -7.38 4.72 -18.31
C TRP A 191 -8.30 4.39 -17.14
N GLY A 192 -7.97 4.84 -15.94
CA GLY A 192 -8.80 4.69 -14.75
C GLY A 192 -10.04 5.59 -14.79
N LYS A 193 -11.03 5.30 -13.95
CA LYS A 193 -12.15 6.22 -13.68
C LYS A 193 -11.65 7.50 -12.99
N GLU A 194 -10.68 7.35 -12.12
CA GLU A 194 -9.87 8.44 -11.59
C GLU A 194 -8.54 8.46 -12.38
N LYS A 195 -8.39 9.48 -13.23
CA LYS A 195 -7.15 9.69 -13.99
C LYS A 195 -6.06 10.21 -13.06
N ARG A 196 -4.83 9.67 -13.20
CA ARG A 196 -3.70 9.98 -12.33
C ARG A 196 -2.40 10.10 -13.12
N ILE A 197 -1.49 10.94 -12.66
CA ILE A 197 -0.12 11.02 -13.16
C ILE A 197 0.80 10.37 -12.13
N GLY A 198 1.65 9.44 -12.55
CA GLY A 198 2.64 8.84 -11.66
C GLY A 198 2.85 7.36 -11.85
N TYR A 199 3.57 6.77 -10.91
CA TYR A 199 3.94 5.36 -10.89
C TYR A 199 4.09 4.86 -9.46
N LEU A 200 3.89 3.55 -9.28
CA LEU A 200 4.05 2.91 -7.97
C LEU A 200 5.50 2.97 -7.50
N ARG A 201 5.68 2.96 -6.19
CA ARG A 201 7.00 3.01 -5.55
C ARG A 201 7.03 2.09 -4.34
N ALA A 202 8.22 1.60 -3.98
CA ALA A 202 8.49 1.01 -2.67
C ALA A 202 9.39 1.97 -1.89
N LEU A 203 9.06 2.25 -0.63
CA LEU A 203 9.81 3.16 0.24
C LEU A 203 10.77 2.35 1.10
N VAL A 204 12.05 2.70 1.07
CA VAL A 204 13.14 2.03 1.78
C VAL A 204 13.77 2.97 2.79
N ALA A 205 14.04 2.46 3.99
CA ALA A 205 14.83 3.17 5.00
C ALA A 205 15.67 2.19 5.81
N ASP A 206 16.87 2.61 6.21
CA ASP A 206 17.68 1.94 7.22
C ASP A 206 17.31 2.53 8.59
N ILE A 207 16.77 1.70 9.48
CA ILE A 207 16.30 2.09 10.81
C ILE A 207 17.44 1.96 11.81
N GLU A 208 17.72 3.06 12.49
CA GLU A 208 18.79 3.14 13.51
C GLU A 208 18.28 2.63 14.86
N HIS A 209 18.09 1.31 14.96
CA HIS A 209 17.66 0.68 16.21
C HIS A 209 18.86 0.47 17.14
N PRO A 210 18.73 0.66 18.46
CA PRO A 210 19.84 0.51 19.41
C PRO A 210 20.50 -0.87 19.42
N ALA A 211 19.74 -1.93 19.10
CA ALA A 211 20.31 -3.27 18.93
C ALA A 211 21.03 -3.47 17.58
N GLY A 212 21.16 -2.40 16.79
CA GLY A 212 21.82 -2.37 15.47
C GLY A 212 20.83 -2.11 14.32
N TYR A 213 21.37 -1.60 13.22
CA TYR A 213 20.59 -1.23 12.05
C TYR A 213 19.83 -2.41 11.45
N PHE A 214 18.62 -2.14 10.98
CA PHE A 214 17.88 -3.02 10.08
C PHE A 214 17.24 -2.20 8.96
N ARG A 215 16.90 -2.83 7.86
CA ARG A 215 16.23 -2.19 6.72
C ARG A 215 14.75 -2.48 6.74
N ALA A 216 13.94 -1.45 6.58
CA ALA A 216 12.50 -1.54 6.41
C ALA A 216 12.09 -1.12 5.00
N VAL A 217 11.08 -1.80 4.45
CA VAL A 217 10.54 -1.50 3.11
C VAL A 217 9.02 -1.51 3.17
N THR A 218 8.41 -0.37 2.84
CA THR A 218 6.95 -0.28 2.65
C THR A 218 6.63 -0.52 1.18
N VAL A 219 5.69 -1.42 0.92
CA VAL A 219 5.31 -1.84 -0.45
C VAL A 219 3.81 -1.76 -0.63
N HIS A 220 3.39 -1.18 -1.77
CA HIS A 220 2.05 -1.31 -2.31
C HIS A 220 2.17 -1.77 -3.76
N LEU A 221 1.91 -3.05 -4.03
CA LEU A 221 2.01 -3.59 -5.39
C LEU A 221 0.75 -3.28 -6.20
N ASP A 222 0.90 -3.37 -7.52
CA ASP A 222 -0.16 -2.99 -8.45
C ASP A 222 -1.38 -3.92 -8.37
N ALA A 223 -2.51 -3.35 -8.01
CA ALA A 223 -3.82 -4.01 -8.01
C ALA A 223 -4.35 -4.26 -9.44
N HIS A 224 -4.01 -3.39 -10.40
CA HIS A 224 -4.54 -3.40 -11.77
C HIS A 224 -3.63 -4.11 -12.77
N CYS A 225 -3.00 -5.20 -12.36
CA CYS A 225 -2.01 -5.90 -13.17
C CYS A 225 -2.20 -7.43 -13.18
N SER A 226 -1.24 -8.13 -13.76
CA SER A 226 -1.15 -9.59 -13.71
C SER A 226 -0.25 -10.06 -12.57
N ARG A 227 -0.39 -11.33 -12.18
CA ARG A 227 0.51 -12.00 -11.23
C ARG A 227 1.99 -11.93 -11.66
N ALA A 228 2.25 -12.09 -12.96
CA ALA A 228 3.60 -11.98 -13.49
C ALA A 228 4.17 -10.55 -13.31
N HIS A 229 3.32 -9.54 -13.41
CA HIS A 229 3.70 -8.16 -13.20
C HIS A 229 4.02 -7.88 -11.73
N ARG A 230 3.18 -8.31 -10.77
CA ARG A 230 3.50 -8.19 -9.33
C ARG A 230 4.78 -8.92 -8.96
N ARG A 231 4.97 -10.14 -9.48
CA ARG A 231 6.24 -10.87 -9.33
C ARG A 231 7.43 -10.07 -9.86
N MET A 232 7.30 -9.42 -11.00
CA MET A 232 8.34 -8.56 -11.56
C MET A 232 8.61 -7.34 -10.67
N GLN A 233 7.57 -6.69 -10.10
CA GLN A 233 7.72 -5.59 -9.16
C GLN A 233 8.49 -6.03 -7.89
N ILE A 234 8.12 -7.15 -7.26
CA ILE A 234 8.88 -7.71 -6.12
C ILE A 234 10.32 -8.02 -6.53
N LYS A 235 10.53 -8.60 -7.71
CA LYS A 235 11.89 -8.89 -8.19
C LYS A 235 12.73 -7.63 -8.32
N LEU A 236 12.18 -6.53 -8.85
CA LEU A 236 12.87 -5.24 -8.93
C LEU A 236 13.26 -4.72 -7.53
N ILE A 237 12.37 -4.82 -6.55
CA ILE A 237 12.67 -4.46 -5.17
C ILE A 237 13.82 -5.30 -4.64
N LEU A 238 13.74 -6.62 -4.74
CA LEU A 238 14.78 -7.53 -4.24
C LEU A 238 16.11 -7.34 -4.95
N ASP A 239 16.11 -7.15 -6.28
CA ASP A 239 17.31 -6.87 -7.07
C ASP A 239 17.99 -5.57 -6.61
N HIS A 240 17.19 -4.52 -6.31
CA HIS A 240 17.72 -3.28 -5.76
C HIS A 240 18.30 -3.49 -4.34
N LEU A 241 17.59 -4.18 -3.46
CA LEU A 241 18.05 -4.45 -2.08
C LEU A 241 19.37 -5.24 -2.07
N ASP A 242 19.56 -6.15 -3.03
CA ASP A 242 20.81 -6.91 -3.18
C ASP A 242 22.02 -6.04 -3.60
N THR A 243 21.79 -4.81 -4.11
CA THR A 243 22.86 -3.84 -4.40
C THR A 243 23.29 -3.02 -3.20
N LEU A 244 22.51 -3.00 -2.13
CA LEU A 244 22.77 -2.23 -0.93
C LEU A 244 23.63 -3.01 0.06
N SER A 245 24.26 -2.30 1.00
CA SER A 245 24.98 -2.95 2.11
C SER A 245 24.05 -3.93 2.84
N PRO A 246 24.51 -5.16 3.14
CA PRO A 246 23.70 -6.17 3.79
C PRO A 246 23.22 -5.71 5.17
N LEU A 247 21.90 -5.73 5.37
CA LEU A 247 21.25 -5.49 6.66
C LEU A 247 20.11 -6.50 6.85
N PRO A 248 19.79 -6.89 8.08
CA PRO A 248 18.54 -7.56 8.36
C PRO A 248 17.39 -6.73 7.79
N THR A 249 16.50 -7.34 7.03
CA THR A 249 15.50 -6.60 6.23
C THR A 249 14.10 -7.12 6.52
N ILE A 250 13.15 -6.20 6.69
CA ILE A 250 11.71 -6.46 6.74
C ILE A 250 11.01 -5.71 5.60
N ILE A 251 10.16 -6.41 4.88
CA ILE A 251 9.33 -5.84 3.81
C ILE A 251 7.87 -6.08 4.22
N GLY A 252 7.04 -5.04 4.21
CA GLY A 252 5.62 -5.16 4.56
C GLY A 252 4.75 -4.18 3.79
N GLY A 253 3.44 -4.45 3.80
CA GLY A 253 2.41 -3.62 3.18
C GLY A 253 1.41 -4.42 2.36
N ASP A 254 0.67 -3.73 1.50
CA ASP A 254 -0.32 -4.32 0.60
C ASP A 254 0.32 -4.83 -0.69
N TRP A 255 0.31 -6.14 -0.90
CA TRP A 255 0.89 -6.77 -2.08
C TRP A 255 -0.14 -7.12 -3.15
N ASN A 256 -1.40 -6.87 -2.92
CA ASN A 256 -2.50 -7.14 -3.85
C ASN A 256 -2.52 -8.58 -4.42
N THR A 257 -2.10 -9.55 -3.61
CA THR A 257 -1.78 -10.93 -4.03
C THR A 257 -3.00 -11.79 -4.42
N THR A 258 -4.20 -11.39 -4.04
CA THR A 258 -5.42 -12.10 -4.45
C THR A 258 -6.01 -11.60 -5.74
N THR A 259 -5.48 -10.53 -6.31
CA THR A 259 -5.99 -9.89 -7.51
C THR A 259 -5.65 -10.74 -8.73
N PHE A 260 -6.65 -11.06 -9.54
CA PHE A 260 -6.44 -11.66 -10.85
C PHE A 260 -5.97 -10.59 -11.84
N ASN A 261 -5.68 -11.02 -13.07
CA ASN A 261 -5.30 -10.08 -14.13
C ASN A 261 -6.46 -9.13 -14.44
N SER A 262 -6.35 -7.91 -13.96
CA SER A 262 -7.32 -6.82 -14.13
C SER A 262 -6.83 -5.74 -15.12
N GLN A 263 -5.79 -6.04 -15.93
CA GLN A 263 -5.28 -5.12 -16.96
C GLN A 263 -6.33 -4.76 -18.02
N SER A 264 -7.32 -5.62 -18.23
CA SER A 264 -8.45 -5.35 -19.12
C SER A 264 -9.72 -6.04 -18.63
N SER A 265 -10.88 -5.47 -18.96
CA SER A 265 -12.19 -6.05 -18.62
C SER A 265 -12.34 -7.50 -19.14
N THR A 266 -11.86 -7.78 -20.36
CA THR A 266 -11.89 -9.14 -20.92
C THR A 266 -11.12 -10.14 -20.07
N ARG A 267 -9.90 -9.79 -19.62
CA ARG A 267 -9.09 -10.66 -18.75
C ARG A 267 -9.71 -10.81 -17.36
N ALA A 268 -10.31 -9.76 -16.82
CA ALA A 268 -11.03 -9.81 -15.56
C ALA A 268 -12.23 -10.77 -15.64
N ILE A 269 -13.04 -10.68 -16.72
CA ILE A 269 -14.21 -11.55 -16.95
C ILE A 269 -13.78 -13.01 -17.11
N LEU A 270 -12.75 -13.29 -17.94
CA LEU A 270 -12.21 -14.64 -18.10
C LEU A 270 -11.67 -15.21 -16.78
N GLY A 271 -10.99 -14.37 -15.99
CA GLY A 271 -10.52 -14.73 -14.65
C GLY A 271 -11.67 -15.06 -13.71
N TYR A 272 -12.76 -14.28 -13.77
CA TYR A 272 -13.97 -14.54 -12.99
C TYR A 272 -14.63 -15.86 -13.42
N GLY A 273 -14.85 -16.08 -14.72
CA GLY A 273 -15.41 -17.32 -15.25
C GLY A 273 -14.61 -18.56 -14.81
N ARG A 274 -13.28 -18.46 -14.84
CA ARG A 274 -12.40 -19.51 -14.30
C ARG A 274 -12.65 -19.78 -12.81
N ARG A 275 -12.81 -18.75 -11.96
CA ARG A 275 -13.11 -18.91 -10.53
C ARG A 275 -14.45 -19.60 -10.31
N VAL A 276 -15.46 -19.26 -11.10
CA VAL A 276 -16.78 -19.92 -11.03
C VAL A 276 -16.64 -21.40 -11.36
N CYS A 277 -15.89 -21.76 -12.43
CA CYS A 277 -15.62 -23.17 -12.78
C CYS A 277 -14.80 -23.93 -11.71
N MET A 278 -13.94 -23.26 -10.97
CA MET A 278 -13.21 -23.86 -9.84
C MET A 278 -14.08 -24.08 -8.60
N GLY A 279 -15.30 -23.58 -8.61
CA GLY A 279 -16.25 -23.62 -7.49
C GLY A 279 -16.09 -22.42 -6.54
N PRO A 280 -17.10 -21.54 -6.43
CA PRO A 280 -17.00 -20.32 -5.60
C PRO A 280 -16.57 -20.60 -4.16
N ARG A 281 -17.11 -21.66 -3.54
CA ARG A 281 -16.74 -22.06 -2.19
C ARG A 281 -15.27 -22.44 -2.08
N ASN A 282 -14.77 -23.27 -3.01
CA ASN A 282 -13.36 -23.65 -3.04
C ASN A 282 -12.44 -22.44 -3.20
N VAL A 283 -12.80 -21.51 -4.08
CA VAL A 283 -12.01 -20.27 -4.28
C VAL A 283 -12.01 -19.42 -3.03
N ALA A 284 -13.17 -19.18 -2.43
CA ALA A 284 -13.28 -18.33 -1.24
C ALA A 284 -12.57 -18.91 -0.01
N THR A 285 -12.65 -20.23 0.22
CA THR A 285 -12.10 -20.86 1.43
C THR A 285 -10.65 -21.32 1.29
N ASN A 286 -10.20 -21.67 0.09
CA ASN A 286 -8.89 -22.26 -0.09
C ASN A 286 -7.94 -21.39 -0.89
N HIS A 287 -8.42 -20.63 -1.89
CA HIS A 287 -7.54 -19.93 -2.81
C HIS A 287 -7.30 -18.48 -2.41
N LEU A 288 -8.34 -17.72 -2.07
CA LEU A 288 -8.20 -16.31 -1.74
C LEU A 288 -7.42 -16.06 -0.43
N PRO A 289 -7.61 -16.86 0.63
CA PRO A 289 -6.80 -16.73 1.85
C PRO A 289 -5.37 -17.27 1.71
N ASN A 290 -5.06 -18.05 0.67
CA ASN A 290 -3.75 -18.70 0.49
C ASN A 290 -3.16 -18.43 -0.91
N PRO A 291 -2.97 -17.16 -1.33
CA PRO A 291 -2.45 -16.82 -2.66
C PRO A 291 -1.02 -17.33 -2.87
N GLU A 292 -0.24 -17.48 -1.81
CA GLU A 292 1.14 -17.98 -1.83
C GLU A 292 1.22 -19.44 -2.32
N ARG A 293 0.15 -20.22 -2.18
CA ARG A 293 0.08 -21.62 -2.65
C ARG A 293 -0.46 -21.73 -4.07
N TYR A 294 -1.33 -20.78 -4.46
CA TYR A 294 -2.12 -20.91 -5.67
C TYR A 294 -1.83 -19.83 -6.71
N PHE A 295 -2.20 -18.59 -6.43
CA PHE A 295 -2.20 -17.53 -7.45
C PHE A 295 -0.84 -16.86 -7.61
N GLU A 296 -0.17 -16.60 -6.51
CA GLU A 296 1.09 -15.86 -6.46
C GLU A 296 2.30 -16.75 -6.11
N ARG A 297 2.14 -18.06 -6.17
CA ARG A 297 3.17 -19.05 -5.80
C ARG A 297 4.56 -18.70 -6.32
N ASN A 298 4.67 -18.20 -7.55
CA ASN A 298 5.97 -17.88 -8.13
C ASN A 298 6.64 -16.66 -7.46
N LEU A 299 5.85 -15.69 -7.01
CA LEU A 299 6.33 -14.54 -6.26
C LEU A 299 6.92 -15.00 -4.93
N PHE A 300 6.17 -15.80 -4.17
CA PHE A 300 6.62 -16.30 -2.86
C PHE A 300 7.80 -17.27 -2.97
N ASN A 301 7.86 -18.10 -4.01
CA ASN A 301 9.02 -18.94 -4.29
C ASN A 301 10.30 -18.12 -4.57
N ASP A 302 10.19 -16.95 -5.21
CA ASP A 302 11.33 -16.07 -5.44
C ASP A 302 11.84 -15.47 -4.12
N LEU A 303 10.95 -15.12 -3.18
CA LEU A 303 11.31 -14.68 -1.84
C LEU A 303 12.07 -15.77 -1.07
N GLU A 304 11.51 -16.98 -1.01
CA GLU A 304 12.14 -18.12 -0.32
C GLU A 304 13.53 -18.45 -0.88
N ARG A 305 13.69 -18.43 -2.22
CA ARG A 305 15.01 -18.66 -2.86
C ARG A 305 16.06 -17.62 -2.49
N ARG A 306 15.64 -16.40 -2.14
CA ARG A 306 16.53 -15.32 -1.69
C ARG A 306 16.69 -15.26 -0.17
N GLY A 307 16.15 -16.24 0.56
CA GLY A 307 16.26 -16.35 2.01
C GLY A 307 15.31 -15.44 2.79
N TYR A 308 14.21 -15.00 2.17
CA TYR A 308 13.17 -14.27 2.87
C TYR A 308 12.11 -15.23 3.42
N ASP A 309 11.81 -15.13 4.71
CA ASP A 309 10.72 -15.84 5.38
C ASP A 309 9.49 -14.95 5.44
N PHE A 310 8.37 -15.45 4.95
CA PHE A 310 7.06 -14.82 5.11
C PHE A 310 6.13 -15.71 5.96
N ARG A 311 6.43 -17.01 6.11
CA ARG A 311 5.49 -17.93 6.75
C ARG A 311 5.38 -17.70 8.24
N SER A 312 6.50 -17.48 8.92
CA SER A 312 6.51 -17.25 10.36
C SER A 312 6.01 -15.83 10.73
N LEU A 313 6.05 -14.89 9.78
CA LEU A 313 5.74 -13.48 10.00
C LEU A 313 4.27 -13.11 9.70
N ASN A 314 3.43 -14.08 9.33
CA ASN A 314 2.02 -13.83 8.98
C ASN A 314 1.10 -14.94 9.49
N GLU A 315 -0.14 -14.60 9.80
CA GLU A 315 -1.22 -15.58 9.96
C GLU A 315 -1.66 -16.10 8.59
N VAL A 316 -0.87 -17.04 8.05
CA VAL A 316 -1.14 -17.61 6.71
C VAL A 316 -2.53 -18.29 6.70
N GLY A 317 -3.32 -17.98 5.68
CA GLY A 317 -4.70 -18.49 5.56
C GLY A 317 -5.77 -17.59 6.17
N VAL A 318 -5.39 -16.50 6.84
CA VAL A 318 -6.29 -15.44 7.30
C VAL A 318 -6.34 -14.33 6.28
N GLY A 319 -7.54 -13.92 5.84
CA GLY A 319 -7.73 -12.80 4.92
C GLY A 319 -7.45 -11.46 5.60
N THR A 320 -7.05 -10.48 4.81
CA THR A 320 -6.80 -9.09 5.25
C THR A 320 -7.66 -8.06 4.51
N LEU A 321 -8.40 -8.50 3.51
CA LEU A 321 -9.39 -7.69 2.80
C LEU A 321 -10.73 -8.41 2.83
N HIS A 322 -11.80 -7.69 3.18
CA HIS A 322 -13.15 -8.22 3.31
C HIS A 322 -14.07 -7.67 2.22
N TYR A 323 -14.41 -8.50 1.26
CA TYR A 323 -15.41 -8.16 0.26
C TYR A 323 -16.82 -8.45 0.78
N HIS A 324 -17.53 -7.41 1.22
CA HIS A 324 -18.95 -7.51 1.56
C HIS A 324 -19.78 -7.52 0.28
N VAL A 325 -20.25 -8.67 -0.15
CA VAL A 325 -20.94 -8.82 -1.45
C VAL A 325 -22.45 -8.56 -1.35
N GLY A 326 -22.92 -8.05 -0.22
CA GLY A 326 -24.37 -7.84 0.01
C GLY A 326 -24.93 -6.49 -0.41
N SER A 327 -24.12 -5.45 -0.67
CA SER A 327 -24.59 -4.16 -1.17
C SER A 327 -23.55 -3.50 -2.09
N ILE A 328 -24.06 -2.86 -3.16
CA ILE A 328 -23.24 -2.08 -4.10
C ILE A 328 -22.63 -0.86 -3.38
N GLU A 329 -23.31 -0.32 -2.39
CA GLU A 329 -22.89 0.85 -1.61
C GLU A 329 -21.68 0.56 -0.73
N LYS A 330 -21.56 -0.68 -0.22
CA LYS A 330 -20.40 -1.13 0.57
C LYS A 330 -19.22 -1.62 -0.29
N ASN A 331 -19.37 -1.68 -1.62
CA ASN A 331 -18.36 -2.14 -2.57
C ASN A 331 -18.12 -1.10 -3.66
N THR A 332 -17.79 0.12 -3.29
CA THR A 332 -17.46 1.21 -4.24
C THR A 332 -16.35 0.79 -5.21
N ASN A 333 -15.39 0.03 -4.72
CA ASN A 333 -14.28 -0.50 -5.51
C ASN A 333 -14.70 -1.55 -6.55
N LEU A 334 -15.78 -2.31 -6.35
CA LEU A 334 -16.20 -3.35 -7.30
C LEU A 334 -16.57 -2.76 -8.68
N ARG A 335 -17.13 -1.55 -8.72
CA ARG A 335 -17.44 -0.83 -9.96
C ARG A 335 -16.21 -0.46 -10.78
N ASP A 336 -15.06 -0.32 -10.13
CA ASP A 336 -13.79 0.00 -10.80
C ASP A 336 -13.17 -1.22 -11.48
N TRP A 337 -13.58 -2.42 -11.07
CA TRP A 337 -12.99 -3.68 -11.50
C TRP A 337 -13.76 -4.41 -12.58
N VAL A 338 -15.10 -4.34 -12.52
CA VAL A 338 -15.96 -5.10 -13.45
C VAL A 338 -17.18 -4.29 -13.86
N PRO A 339 -17.70 -4.50 -15.10
CA PRO A 339 -18.94 -3.89 -15.56
C PRO A 339 -20.14 -4.28 -14.66
N GLU A 340 -21.10 -3.35 -14.46
CA GLU A 340 -22.25 -3.55 -13.56
C GLU A 340 -23.09 -4.78 -13.91
N TRP A 341 -23.19 -5.17 -15.17
CA TRP A 341 -23.93 -6.36 -15.57
C TRP A 341 -23.34 -7.67 -15.01
N CYS A 342 -22.10 -7.66 -14.53
CA CYS A 342 -21.47 -8.81 -13.86
C CYS A 342 -21.93 -8.96 -12.40
N PHE A 343 -22.46 -7.91 -11.77
CA PHE A 343 -22.77 -7.90 -10.33
C PHE A 343 -23.76 -8.99 -9.89
N PRO A 344 -24.87 -9.27 -10.58
CA PRO A 344 -25.77 -10.36 -10.20
C PRO A 344 -25.06 -11.71 -10.06
N PHE A 345 -24.11 -11.99 -10.95
CA PHE A 345 -23.34 -13.24 -10.92
C PHE A 345 -22.34 -13.26 -9.76
N ILE A 346 -21.72 -12.11 -9.45
CA ILE A 346 -20.79 -11.97 -8.33
C ILE A 346 -21.55 -12.16 -7.02
N PHE A 347 -22.71 -11.50 -6.85
CA PHE A 347 -23.55 -11.62 -5.68
C PHE A 347 -24.10 -13.04 -5.49
N TRP A 348 -24.51 -13.68 -6.57
CA TRP A 348 -24.91 -15.08 -6.55
C TRP A 348 -23.77 -16.01 -6.06
N ALA A 349 -22.56 -15.83 -6.57
CA ALA A 349 -21.40 -16.63 -6.18
C ALA A 349 -21.03 -16.42 -4.70
N ALA A 350 -21.06 -15.17 -4.25
CA ALA A 350 -20.74 -14.82 -2.87
C ALA A 350 -21.83 -15.21 -1.85
N GLY A 351 -23.11 -15.15 -2.26
CA GLY A 351 -24.21 -15.68 -1.45
C GLY A 351 -24.03 -17.15 -1.09
N ARG A 352 -23.31 -17.93 -1.92
CA ARG A 352 -22.97 -19.33 -1.64
C ARG A 352 -21.89 -19.54 -0.58
N VAL A 353 -21.19 -18.48 -0.19
CA VAL A 353 -20.10 -18.49 0.81
C VAL A 353 -20.39 -17.59 2.02
N GLY A 354 -21.65 -17.21 2.22
CA GLY A 354 -22.05 -16.41 3.39
C GLY A 354 -22.03 -14.89 3.18
N GLY A 355 -21.82 -14.41 1.92
CA GLY A 355 -21.89 -12.99 1.58
C GLY A 355 -20.63 -12.17 1.84
N VAL A 356 -19.65 -12.73 2.55
CA VAL A 356 -18.33 -12.11 2.78
C VAL A 356 -17.24 -13.02 2.21
N VAL A 357 -16.32 -12.42 1.46
CA VAL A 357 -15.19 -13.14 0.89
C VAL A 357 -13.91 -12.50 1.40
N HIS A 358 -13.06 -13.30 2.02
CA HIS A 358 -11.82 -12.88 2.64
C HIS A 358 -10.65 -13.15 1.68
N GLY A 359 -9.90 -12.11 1.33
CA GLY A 359 -8.68 -12.21 0.54
C GLY A 359 -7.46 -11.84 1.37
N ARG A 360 -6.32 -12.52 1.17
CA ARG A 360 -5.10 -12.10 1.81
C ARG A 360 -4.26 -11.29 0.84
N LEU A 361 -4.12 -9.99 1.12
CA LEU A 361 -3.39 -9.04 0.30
C LEU A 361 -2.13 -8.53 1.01
N ASP A 362 -2.21 -8.37 2.33
CA ASP A 362 -1.19 -7.73 3.14
C ASP A 362 -0.23 -8.77 3.73
N TRP A 363 1.07 -8.48 3.63
CA TRP A 363 2.12 -9.42 3.97
C TRP A 363 3.31 -8.75 4.64
N PHE A 364 3.97 -9.51 5.52
CA PHE A 364 5.35 -9.30 5.91
C PHE A 364 6.26 -10.38 5.32
N THR A 365 7.51 -10.02 5.02
CA THR A 365 8.58 -10.97 4.76
C THR A 365 9.90 -10.43 5.29
N GLY A 366 10.74 -11.30 5.85
CA GLY A 366 11.99 -10.90 6.49
C GLY A 366 13.19 -11.74 6.03
N LYS A 367 14.36 -11.10 5.97
CA LYS A 367 15.66 -11.76 5.77
C LYS A 367 16.60 -11.27 6.87
N GLY A 368 17.15 -12.19 7.69
CA GLY A 368 17.89 -11.82 8.90
C GLY A 368 17.01 -11.15 9.98
N MET A 369 15.71 -11.17 9.80
CA MET A 369 14.67 -10.78 10.75
C MET A 369 13.70 -11.94 10.91
N GLY A 370 13.34 -12.27 12.12
CA GLY A 370 12.45 -13.38 12.43
C GLY A 370 11.42 -13.01 13.50
N LEU A 371 10.47 -13.92 13.72
CA LEU A 371 9.46 -13.77 14.75
C LEU A 371 10.09 -13.81 16.15
N ALA A 372 9.71 -12.91 17.02
CA ALA A 372 10.17 -12.89 18.40
C ALA A 372 9.68 -14.15 19.16
N PRO A 373 10.54 -14.80 19.97
CA PRO A 373 10.15 -15.96 20.74
C PRO A 373 8.93 -15.74 21.63
N GLY A 374 7.98 -16.65 21.59
CA GLY A 374 6.76 -16.59 22.40
C GLY A 374 5.66 -15.67 21.87
N THR A 375 5.89 -14.98 20.74
CA THR A 375 4.89 -14.13 20.07
C THR A 375 4.26 -14.85 18.87
N LYS A 376 3.24 -14.23 18.29
CA LYS A 376 2.56 -14.70 17.07
C LYS A 376 2.25 -13.50 16.20
N PRO A 377 2.35 -13.64 14.87
CA PRO A 377 1.81 -12.63 13.98
C PRO A 377 0.28 -12.54 14.18
N GLN A 378 -0.28 -11.38 13.95
CA GLN A 378 -1.73 -11.15 14.13
C GLN A 378 -2.29 -10.37 12.94
N THR A 379 -3.52 -10.70 12.60
CA THR A 379 -4.38 -9.92 11.70
C THR A 379 -5.46 -9.29 12.55
N ILE A 380 -5.58 -7.96 12.53
CA ILE A 380 -6.48 -7.19 13.37
C ILE A 380 -7.56 -6.60 12.48
N GLY A 381 -8.71 -7.25 12.50
CA GLY A 381 -9.92 -6.86 11.79
C GLY A 381 -10.93 -6.18 12.69
N ASP A 382 -12.11 -5.95 12.13
CA ASP A 382 -13.26 -5.36 12.83
C ASP A 382 -12.97 -3.98 13.45
N LEU A 383 -12.00 -3.25 12.87
CA LEU A 383 -11.69 -1.86 13.26
C LEU A 383 -12.78 -0.94 12.71
N ILE A 384 -13.57 -0.35 13.60
CA ILE A 384 -14.70 0.52 13.27
C ILE A 384 -14.57 1.87 13.98
N ASP A 385 -15.19 2.89 13.39
CA ASP A 385 -15.33 4.21 14.04
C ASP A 385 -16.57 4.24 14.98
N ALA A 386 -16.82 5.40 15.58
CA ALA A 386 -17.93 5.60 16.49
C ALA A 386 -19.34 5.43 15.83
N GLU A 387 -19.39 5.47 14.50
CA GLU A 387 -20.59 5.27 13.71
C GLU A 387 -20.69 3.86 13.07
N ASP A 388 -19.98 2.88 13.62
CA ASP A 388 -19.93 1.49 13.15
C ASP A 388 -19.49 1.36 11.67
N ARG A 389 -18.63 2.26 11.17
CA ARG A 389 -18.07 2.19 9.82
C ARG A 389 -16.65 1.65 9.88
N PRO A 390 -16.25 0.75 8.98
CA PRO A 390 -14.88 0.27 8.91
C PRO A 390 -13.88 1.43 8.77
N LEU A 391 -12.78 1.37 9.50
CA LEU A 391 -11.69 2.36 9.40
C LEU A 391 -10.93 2.25 8.08
N SER A 392 -10.88 1.05 7.52
CA SER A 392 -10.33 0.70 6.21
C SER A 392 -11.03 -0.54 5.69
N ASP A 393 -10.99 -0.78 4.39
CA ASP A 393 -11.38 -2.03 3.75
C ASP A 393 -10.32 -3.15 3.96
N HIS A 394 -9.14 -2.79 4.49
CA HIS A 394 -8.09 -3.71 4.89
C HIS A 394 -7.95 -3.84 6.40
N ASP A 395 -7.67 -5.07 6.86
CA ASP A 395 -7.24 -5.35 8.22
C ASP A 395 -5.77 -4.99 8.41
N ALA A 396 -5.41 -4.52 9.59
CA ALA A 396 -4.03 -4.31 9.95
C ALA A 396 -3.33 -5.65 10.25
N ILE A 397 -2.09 -5.80 9.82
CA ILE A 397 -1.25 -6.95 10.19
C ILE A 397 -0.11 -6.49 11.09
N TYR A 398 0.20 -7.30 12.09
CA TYR A 398 1.16 -6.97 13.13
C TYR A 398 2.07 -8.15 13.45
N VAL A 399 3.36 -7.87 13.72
CA VAL A 399 4.35 -8.87 14.11
C VAL A 399 5.40 -8.29 15.04
N ASP A 400 5.79 -9.04 16.05
CA ASP A 400 6.96 -8.77 16.88
C ASP A 400 8.21 -9.42 16.28
N LEU A 401 9.21 -8.62 15.99
CA LEU A 401 10.42 -9.03 15.27
C LEU A 401 11.65 -9.01 16.17
N VAL A 402 12.54 -9.96 15.92
CA VAL A 402 13.92 -9.95 16.43
C VAL A 402 14.89 -10.13 15.27
N ARG A 403 16.12 -9.65 15.44
CA ARG A 403 17.19 -9.96 14.50
C ARG A 403 17.53 -11.43 14.66
N SER A 404 17.52 -12.17 13.55
CA SER A 404 18.05 -13.54 13.57
C SER A 404 19.55 -13.45 13.86
N THR A 405 19.97 -13.98 15.00
CA THR A 405 21.40 -14.22 15.22
C THR A 405 21.81 -15.28 14.19
N ASP A 406 22.82 -15.00 13.40
CA ASP A 406 23.43 -16.01 12.52
C ASP A 406 23.79 -17.21 13.39
N THR A 407 23.06 -18.31 13.17
CA THR A 407 23.40 -19.63 13.72
C THR A 407 24.34 -20.35 12.77
#